data_d0089c10cf35f01e2eb84a442fdc7c1f
#
_entry.id   d0089c10cf35f01e2eb84a442fdc7c1f
#
_cell.length_a   1.000
_cell.length_b   1.000
_cell.length_c   1.000
_cell.angle_alpha   90.00
_cell.angle_beta   90.00
_cell.angle_gamma   90.00
#
_symmetry.space_group_name_H-M   'P 1'
#
loop_
_entity.id
_entity.type
_entity.pdbx_description
1 polymer ?
#
loop_
_entity_poly.entity_id
_entity_poly.type
_entity_poly.pdbx_seq_one_letter_code
_entity_poly.pdbx_strand_id
1 'polypeptide(L)'
;PTLCKALVLLLVTVLSQSWLPVFAQTAEIKKALSPPQDVRAFDTPSDGGGSLTVLWSPAPDESAVAKYQVLFSEGATVADPAAMKVVAEFPANQRYVRESKWPWWTRPTTGDQHQFTLKSGKGVELKNGNAYSIAVAAVLNGDRVIAPPVQATPEPNWINWNQMNNLLLALLFGGIVFYAISTARKREIFLRRIPGLDAVDEAIGRATELGKPILYMTGAHDMSDPSTIAAAVILGRVAKRTAAYETDLLVPHREPITMAVCQEITKQAYLEAGKPDLYKEDSNFFITSDQFSYTAAVDGIMLRKKPAANFYMGHYFAEALLLTETGASTGAIQIAGTDADHQLPFFVTTCDYTLIGEELYAASAYLSREPVQVGTLRGQDIGKALILGVIGVGTVLATLGVMLDAQWPKLFLDFFRDVK
;
A
#
# COMPACT_ATOMS: atom_id res chain seq x y z
N PRO A 1 -39.68 -44.04 46.31
CA PRO A 1 -38.22 -43.98 46.64
C PRO A 1 -37.45 -45.19 46.12
N THR A 2 -38.14 -46.33 45.80
CA THR A 2 -37.48 -47.58 45.36
C THR A 2 -37.18 -47.62 43.88
N LEU A 3 -37.93 -46.96 43.02
CA LEU A 3 -37.69 -46.92 41.58
C LEU A 3 -36.44 -46.07 41.19
N CYS A 4 -36.19 -44.99 41.93
CA CYS A 4 -35.04 -44.10 41.66
C CYS A 4 -33.68 -44.72 41.99
N LYS A 5 -33.65 -45.63 43.02
CA LYS A 5 -32.43 -46.36 43.38
C LYS A 5 -32.13 -47.50 42.39
N ALA A 6 -33.15 -48.11 41.78
CA ALA A 6 -32.96 -49.12 40.78
C ALA A 6 -32.44 -48.55 39.44
N LEU A 7 -32.86 -47.32 39.08
CA LEU A 7 -32.42 -46.64 37.87
C LEU A 7 -30.95 -46.18 37.98
N VAL A 8 -30.51 -45.73 39.16
CA VAL A 8 -29.15 -45.29 39.40
C VAL A 8 -28.18 -46.50 39.43
N LEU A 9 -28.62 -47.64 39.98
CA LEU A 9 -27.82 -48.89 39.95
C LEU A 9 -27.68 -49.43 38.53
N LEU A 10 -28.72 -49.32 37.69
CA LEU A 10 -28.64 -49.78 36.31
C LEU A 10 -27.73 -48.89 35.46
N LEU A 11 -27.72 -47.59 35.71
CA LEU A 11 -26.82 -46.62 35.05
C LEU A 11 -25.37 -46.82 35.42
N VAL A 12 -25.06 -47.18 36.70
CA VAL A 12 -23.72 -47.43 37.16
C VAL A 12 -23.16 -48.75 36.62
N THR A 13 -24.00 -49.79 36.48
CA THR A 13 -23.59 -51.08 35.88
C THR A 13 -23.38 -51.01 34.38
N VAL A 14 -24.13 -50.17 33.64
CA VAL A 14 -23.91 -49.97 32.20
C VAL A 14 -22.64 -49.12 31.94
N LEU A 15 -22.31 -48.20 32.82
CA LEU A 15 -21.10 -47.36 32.70
C LEU A 15 -19.80 -48.10 33.14
N SER A 16 -19.92 -49.19 33.94
CA SER A 16 -18.75 -49.96 34.36
C SER A 16 -18.35 -51.08 33.41
N GLN A 17 -19.19 -51.47 32.44
CA GLN A 17 -18.86 -52.46 31.42
C GLN A 17 -18.23 -51.90 30.16
N SER A 18 -18.08 -50.56 30.02
CA SER A 18 -17.45 -49.91 28.86
C SER A 18 -15.94 -49.66 29.02
N TRP A 19 -15.31 -50.13 30.07
CA TRP A 19 -13.87 -50.00 30.28
C TRP A 19 -13.15 -51.33 30.19
N LEU A 20 -13.34 -52.06 29.11
CA LEU A 20 -12.35 -53.00 28.65
C LEU A 20 -11.34 -52.22 27.81
N PRO A 21 -10.03 -52.23 28.13
CA PRO A 21 -9.04 -51.72 27.22
C PRO A 21 -9.03 -52.64 26.00
N VAL A 22 -9.67 -52.20 24.92
CA VAL A 22 -9.36 -52.72 23.59
C VAL A 22 -7.91 -52.32 23.33
N PHE A 23 -6.99 -53.21 23.67
CA PHE A 23 -5.68 -53.22 23.03
C PHE A 23 -5.95 -53.60 21.56
N ALA A 24 -6.43 -52.60 20.79
CA ALA A 24 -6.23 -52.63 19.37
C ALA A 24 -4.71 -52.57 19.20
N GLN A 25 -4.10 -53.66 18.88
CA GLN A 25 -2.84 -53.68 18.14
C GLN A 25 -3.13 -52.85 16.89
N THR A 26 -2.84 -51.58 16.96
CA THR A 26 -2.58 -50.75 15.77
C THR A 26 -1.38 -51.40 15.11
N ALA A 27 -1.64 -52.38 14.23
CA ALA A 27 -0.67 -52.69 13.20
C ALA A 27 -0.37 -51.32 12.59
N GLU A 28 0.81 -50.77 12.83
CA GLU A 28 1.36 -49.69 12.04
C GLU A 28 1.32 -50.17 10.59
N ILE A 29 0.27 -49.83 9.89
CA ILE A 29 0.25 -49.88 8.44
C ILE A 29 1.37 -48.91 8.07
N LYS A 30 2.53 -49.47 7.75
CA LYS A 30 3.68 -48.74 7.24
C LYS A 30 3.21 -48.06 5.98
N LYS A 31 2.70 -46.83 6.13
CA LYS A 31 2.09 -46.07 5.07
C LYS A 31 3.21 -45.86 4.04
N ALA A 32 3.07 -46.47 2.87
CA ALA A 32 4.10 -46.39 1.84
C ALA A 32 4.28 -44.94 1.45
N LEU A 33 5.49 -44.43 1.61
CA LEU A 33 5.84 -43.07 1.22
C LEU A 33 5.75 -42.96 -0.31
N SER A 34 4.97 -42.00 -0.79
CA SER A 34 4.84 -41.73 -2.23
C SER A 34 5.72 -40.56 -2.65
N PRO A 35 6.23 -40.52 -3.90
CA PRO A 35 7.03 -39.40 -4.37
C PRO A 35 6.17 -38.15 -4.54
N PRO A 36 6.78 -36.94 -4.44
CA PRO A 36 6.13 -35.68 -4.81
C PRO A 36 5.66 -35.73 -6.27
N GLN A 37 4.53 -35.10 -6.55
CA GLN A 37 3.91 -35.08 -7.87
C GLN A 37 4.22 -33.77 -8.62
N ASP A 38 4.11 -33.85 -9.96
CA ASP A 38 4.18 -32.68 -10.85
C ASP A 38 5.41 -31.78 -10.58
N VAL A 39 6.58 -32.42 -10.36
CA VAL A 39 7.84 -31.69 -10.16
C VAL A 39 8.21 -30.97 -11.46
N ARG A 40 8.39 -29.67 -11.39
CA ARG A 40 8.83 -28.82 -12.50
C ARG A 40 9.95 -27.94 -12.04
N ALA A 41 10.93 -27.77 -12.89
CA ALA A 41 12.01 -26.81 -12.73
C ALA A 41 12.11 -25.94 -13.98
N PHE A 42 12.25 -24.65 -13.79
CA PHE A 42 12.37 -23.70 -14.88
C PHE A 42 13.20 -22.49 -14.45
N ASP A 43 13.61 -21.71 -15.41
CA ASP A 43 14.33 -20.48 -15.17
C ASP A 43 13.50 -19.48 -14.36
N THR A 44 14.14 -18.83 -13.37
CA THR A 44 13.44 -17.85 -12.52
C THR A 44 13.15 -16.59 -13.34
N PRO A 45 11.87 -16.20 -13.52
CA PRO A 45 11.53 -15.03 -14.30
C PRO A 45 12.02 -13.74 -13.64
N SER A 46 12.50 -12.80 -14.46
CA SER A 46 12.98 -11.46 -14.07
C SER A 46 14.24 -11.43 -13.22
N ASP A 47 15.15 -12.30 -13.50
CA ASP A 47 16.48 -12.22 -12.91
C ASP A 47 17.57 -12.03 -13.98
N GLY A 48 18.78 -11.74 -13.54
CA GLY A 48 19.98 -11.66 -14.40
C GLY A 48 20.53 -13.03 -14.80
N GLY A 49 19.77 -14.12 -14.55
CA GLY A 49 20.22 -15.49 -14.62
C GLY A 49 20.86 -15.96 -13.31
N GLY A 50 21.28 -17.24 -13.28
CA GLY A 50 21.90 -17.83 -12.09
C GLY A 50 20.92 -18.20 -11.00
N SER A 51 19.62 -18.29 -11.28
CA SER A 51 18.62 -18.90 -10.41
C SER A 51 17.60 -19.76 -11.15
N LEU A 52 17.08 -20.78 -10.48
CA LEU A 52 16.10 -21.72 -10.98
C LEU A 52 14.94 -21.85 -10.00
N THR A 53 13.72 -21.82 -10.50
CA THR A 53 12.51 -22.03 -9.69
C THR A 53 12.05 -23.48 -9.81
N VAL A 54 11.85 -24.13 -8.67
CA VAL A 54 11.36 -25.49 -8.56
C VAL A 54 9.96 -25.47 -7.95
N LEU A 55 9.02 -26.13 -8.60
CA LEU A 55 7.65 -26.31 -8.14
C LEU A 55 7.35 -27.80 -8.02
N TRP A 56 6.59 -28.19 -7.02
CA TRP A 56 6.07 -29.55 -6.90
C TRP A 56 4.73 -29.56 -6.16
N SER A 57 3.89 -30.52 -6.51
CA SER A 57 2.66 -30.82 -5.78
C SER A 57 2.95 -31.77 -4.63
N PRO A 58 2.20 -31.69 -3.51
CA PRO A 58 2.35 -32.62 -2.40
C PRO A 58 2.28 -34.07 -2.83
N ALA A 59 2.96 -34.93 -2.07
CA ALA A 59 2.78 -36.37 -2.24
C ALA A 59 1.33 -36.76 -1.90
N PRO A 60 0.74 -37.79 -2.53
CA PRO A 60 -0.62 -38.26 -2.25
C PRO A 60 -0.87 -38.57 -0.77
N ASP A 61 0.16 -39.04 -0.08
CA ASP A 61 0.14 -39.33 1.36
C ASP A 61 0.89 -38.28 2.18
N GLU A 62 0.62 -36.99 1.94
CA GLU A 62 1.32 -35.89 2.58
C GLU A 62 1.32 -35.96 4.12
N SER A 63 0.25 -36.49 4.72
CA SER A 63 0.18 -36.72 6.18
C SER A 63 1.27 -37.66 6.72
N ALA A 64 1.91 -38.44 5.85
CA ALA A 64 3.04 -39.30 6.18
C ALA A 64 4.40 -38.65 5.91
N VAL A 65 4.44 -37.52 5.20
CA VAL A 65 5.69 -36.82 4.85
C VAL A 65 6.11 -35.90 5.99
N ALA A 66 7.32 -36.08 6.51
CA ALA A 66 7.89 -35.19 7.53
C ALA A 66 8.47 -33.91 6.88
N LYS A 67 9.21 -34.07 5.79
CA LYS A 67 9.84 -32.98 5.06
C LYS A 67 10.08 -33.32 3.60
N TYR A 68 10.20 -32.30 2.78
CA TYR A 68 10.68 -32.40 1.39
C TYR A 68 12.14 -31.97 1.32
N GLN A 69 12.92 -32.62 0.45
CA GLN A 69 14.29 -32.27 0.13
C GLN A 69 14.41 -31.94 -1.35
N VAL A 70 15.02 -30.80 -1.68
CA VAL A 70 15.36 -30.45 -3.05
C VAL A 70 16.78 -30.94 -3.34
N LEU A 71 16.91 -31.73 -4.37
CA LEU A 71 18.12 -32.38 -4.82
C LEU A 71 18.63 -31.72 -6.09
N PHE A 72 19.93 -31.56 -6.21
CA PHE A 72 20.57 -30.87 -7.32
C PHE A 72 21.77 -31.67 -7.85
N SER A 73 21.94 -31.69 -9.15
CA SER A 73 23.13 -32.23 -9.84
C SER A 73 23.50 -31.37 -11.04
N GLU A 74 24.79 -31.23 -11.28
CA GLU A 74 25.30 -30.58 -12.47
C GLU A 74 25.18 -31.53 -13.70
N GLY A 75 24.72 -30.99 -14.82
CA GLY A 75 24.52 -31.72 -16.05
C GLY A 75 23.07 -32.15 -16.32
N ALA A 76 22.81 -32.49 -17.61
CA ALA A 76 21.48 -32.83 -18.08
C ALA A 76 21.01 -34.26 -17.72
N THR A 77 21.92 -35.16 -17.42
CA THR A 77 21.59 -36.58 -17.14
C THR A 77 22.16 -37.00 -15.79
N VAL A 78 21.34 -37.65 -14.99
CA VAL A 78 21.73 -38.20 -13.70
C VAL A 78 21.60 -39.72 -13.74
N ALA A 79 22.71 -40.42 -13.55
CA ALA A 79 22.73 -41.88 -13.57
C ALA A 79 22.02 -42.47 -12.32
N ASP A 80 22.18 -41.84 -11.16
CA ASP A 80 21.56 -42.23 -9.91
C ASP A 80 20.98 -41.00 -9.17
N PRO A 81 19.65 -40.87 -9.12
CA PRO A 81 19.00 -39.79 -8.37
C PRO A 81 19.33 -39.77 -6.88
N ALA A 82 19.71 -40.90 -6.30
CA ALA A 82 20.08 -40.99 -4.87
C ALA A 82 21.43 -40.33 -4.55
N ALA A 83 22.29 -40.18 -5.55
CA ALA A 83 23.61 -39.52 -5.41
C ALA A 83 23.57 -37.99 -5.53
N MET A 84 22.40 -37.42 -5.87
CA MET A 84 22.24 -35.97 -5.98
C MET A 84 22.43 -35.24 -4.65
N LYS A 85 23.02 -34.06 -4.68
CA LYS A 85 23.28 -33.22 -3.52
C LYS A 85 21.98 -32.58 -3.01
N VAL A 86 21.72 -32.69 -1.69
CA VAL A 86 20.63 -31.96 -1.04
C VAL A 86 21.01 -30.48 -0.92
N VAL A 87 20.19 -29.60 -1.48
CA VAL A 87 20.41 -28.14 -1.46
C VAL A 87 19.46 -27.38 -0.55
N ALA A 88 18.28 -27.95 -0.28
CA ALA A 88 17.32 -27.36 0.65
C ALA A 88 16.39 -28.41 1.25
N GLU A 89 15.86 -28.10 2.44
CA GLU A 89 14.86 -28.91 3.13
C GLU A 89 13.69 -28.04 3.57
N PHE A 90 12.46 -28.56 3.43
CA PHE A 90 11.22 -27.88 3.76
C PHE A 90 10.28 -28.77 4.55
N PRO A 91 9.66 -28.27 5.63
CA PRO A 91 8.59 -29.02 6.30
C PRO A 91 7.39 -29.21 5.37
N ALA A 92 6.71 -30.35 5.50
CA ALA A 92 5.59 -30.71 4.61
C ALA A 92 4.39 -29.73 4.68
N ASN A 93 4.24 -29.02 5.81
CA ASN A 93 3.14 -28.06 6.03
C ASN A 93 3.39 -26.67 5.42
N GLN A 94 4.56 -26.43 4.84
CA GLN A 94 4.90 -25.13 4.25
C GLN A 94 4.56 -25.12 2.76
N ARG A 95 3.41 -24.54 2.41
CA ARG A 95 2.91 -24.47 1.03
C ARG A 95 2.94 -23.06 0.48
N TYR A 96 3.12 -22.98 -0.82
CA TYR A 96 2.97 -21.74 -1.58
C TYR A 96 2.01 -21.98 -2.75
N VAL A 97 1.04 -21.09 -2.90
CA VAL A 97 0.16 -21.08 -4.06
C VAL A 97 0.77 -20.12 -5.08
N ARG A 98 1.12 -20.62 -6.26
CA ARG A 98 1.54 -19.77 -7.38
C ARG A 98 0.72 -20.11 -8.60
N GLU A 99 0.06 -19.10 -9.13
CA GLU A 99 -0.60 -19.17 -10.42
C GLU A 99 0.20 -18.34 -11.42
N SER A 100 0.65 -18.92 -12.53
CA SER A 100 1.20 -18.17 -13.67
C SER A 100 0.04 -17.69 -14.53
N LYS A 101 -0.05 -16.39 -14.77
CA LYS A 101 -1.19 -15.77 -15.45
C LYS A 101 -0.91 -15.32 -16.87
N TRP A 102 0.34 -15.23 -17.24
CA TRP A 102 0.67 -14.72 -18.56
C TRP A 102 1.28 -15.80 -19.47
N PRO A 103 0.80 -15.91 -20.69
CA PRO A 103 -0.30 -15.14 -21.30
C PRO A 103 -1.66 -15.47 -20.65
N TRP A 104 -2.54 -14.47 -20.50
CA TRP A 104 -3.84 -14.57 -19.81
C TRP A 104 -4.79 -15.62 -20.38
N TRP A 105 -4.54 -16.10 -21.63
CA TRP A 105 -5.30 -17.17 -22.28
C TRP A 105 -4.77 -18.58 -21.96
N THR A 106 -3.64 -18.73 -21.28
CA THR A 106 -3.17 -20.03 -20.82
C THR A 106 -3.93 -20.41 -19.54
N ARG A 107 -4.32 -21.68 -19.43
CA ARG A 107 -5.00 -22.16 -18.22
C ARG A 107 -4.06 -22.01 -17.03
N PRO A 108 -4.47 -21.32 -15.95
CA PRO A 108 -3.70 -21.29 -14.71
C PRO A 108 -3.62 -22.73 -14.18
N THR A 109 -2.43 -23.18 -13.82
CA THR A 109 -2.24 -24.38 -13.02
C THR A 109 -2.63 -24.05 -11.59
N THR A 110 -3.90 -24.27 -11.24
CA THR A 110 -4.40 -24.11 -9.88
C THR A 110 -4.05 -25.34 -9.06
N GLY A 111 -3.32 -25.17 -8.00
CA GLY A 111 -3.04 -26.22 -7.04
C GLY A 111 -2.20 -25.68 -5.88
N ASP A 112 -2.41 -26.24 -4.71
CA ASP A 112 -1.49 -26.08 -3.58
C ASP A 112 -0.15 -26.70 -3.95
N GLN A 113 0.82 -25.89 -4.32
CA GLN A 113 2.15 -26.34 -4.72
C GLN A 113 3.21 -25.78 -3.78
N HIS A 114 4.27 -26.55 -3.59
CA HIS A 114 5.48 -26.06 -2.95
C HIS A 114 6.35 -25.33 -4.00
N GLN A 115 7.03 -24.28 -3.56
CA GLN A 115 7.94 -23.53 -4.42
C GLN A 115 9.28 -23.29 -3.71
N PHE A 116 10.37 -23.47 -4.45
CA PHE A 116 11.71 -23.09 -4.01
C PHE A 116 12.48 -22.42 -5.14
N THR A 117 13.19 -21.33 -4.85
CA THR A 117 14.09 -20.70 -5.80
C THR A 117 15.53 -21.01 -5.40
N LEU A 118 16.20 -21.81 -6.24
CA LEU A 118 17.60 -22.13 -6.11
C LEU A 118 18.42 -21.00 -6.70
N LYS A 119 19.27 -20.37 -5.89
CA LYS A 119 20.17 -19.27 -6.32
C LYS A 119 21.61 -19.75 -6.27
N SER A 120 22.43 -19.19 -7.18
CA SER A 120 23.89 -19.40 -7.13
C SER A 120 24.43 -18.91 -5.78
N GLY A 121 25.21 -19.77 -5.10
CA GLY A 121 25.77 -19.55 -3.76
C GLY A 121 25.61 -20.77 -2.85
N LYS A 122 26.15 -20.74 -1.64
CA LYS A 122 26.10 -21.84 -0.63
C LYS A 122 26.45 -23.23 -1.18
N GLY A 123 27.47 -23.30 -2.07
CA GLY A 123 27.95 -24.57 -2.62
C GLY A 123 27.19 -25.09 -3.83
N VAL A 124 26.38 -24.24 -4.47
CA VAL A 124 25.78 -24.46 -5.79
C VAL A 124 26.23 -23.33 -6.70
N GLU A 125 26.82 -23.64 -7.82
CA GLU A 125 27.21 -22.66 -8.84
C GLU A 125 26.34 -22.87 -10.08
N LEU A 126 25.46 -21.88 -10.36
CA LEU A 126 24.61 -21.90 -11.53
C LEU A 126 25.19 -20.96 -12.59
N LYS A 127 25.52 -21.52 -13.76
CA LYS A 127 26.02 -20.78 -14.93
C LYS A 127 24.90 -20.72 -15.97
N ASN A 128 24.66 -19.54 -16.51
CA ASN A 128 23.67 -19.34 -17.57
C ASN A 128 24.00 -20.21 -18.80
N GLY A 129 22.97 -20.80 -19.39
CA GLY A 129 23.07 -21.67 -20.52
C GLY A 129 23.46 -23.12 -20.25
N ASN A 130 23.82 -23.48 -19.01
CA ASN A 130 24.11 -24.86 -18.62
C ASN A 130 22.83 -25.56 -18.11
N ALA A 131 22.65 -26.81 -18.53
CA ALA A 131 21.56 -27.63 -18.05
C ALA A 131 21.90 -28.26 -16.69
N TYR A 132 20.95 -28.20 -15.78
CA TYR A 132 21.02 -28.78 -14.43
C TYR A 132 19.87 -29.74 -14.21
N SER A 133 20.11 -30.80 -13.46
CA SER A 133 19.09 -31.75 -13.06
C SER A 133 18.67 -31.51 -11.63
N ILE A 134 17.35 -31.41 -11.42
CA ILE A 134 16.74 -31.13 -10.13
C ILE A 134 15.72 -32.23 -9.84
N ALA A 135 15.70 -32.73 -8.62
CA ALA A 135 14.69 -33.66 -8.15
C ALA A 135 14.16 -33.23 -6.78
N VAL A 136 12.98 -33.69 -6.43
CA VAL A 136 12.39 -33.48 -5.10
C VAL A 136 12.11 -34.84 -4.46
N ALA A 137 12.50 -34.97 -3.20
CA ALA A 137 12.28 -36.17 -2.42
C ALA A 137 11.30 -35.90 -1.26
N ALA A 138 10.40 -36.83 -1.00
CA ALA A 138 9.65 -36.91 0.25
C ALA A 138 10.43 -37.75 1.26
N VAL A 139 10.49 -37.31 2.50
CA VAL A 139 11.26 -37.93 3.57
C VAL A 139 10.40 -38.25 4.79
N LEU A 140 10.48 -39.48 5.30
CA LEU A 140 9.85 -39.91 6.55
C LEU A 140 10.82 -40.84 7.32
N ASN A 141 11.15 -40.52 8.55
CA ASN A 141 11.96 -41.34 9.45
C ASN A 141 13.30 -41.86 8.87
N GLY A 142 13.89 -41.11 7.92
CA GLY A 142 15.12 -41.53 7.23
C GLY A 142 14.90 -42.24 5.87
N ASP A 143 13.72 -42.77 5.62
CA ASP A 143 13.33 -43.30 4.30
C ASP A 143 13.09 -42.13 3.35
N ARG A 144 13.59 -42.23 2.10
CA ARG A 144 13.54 -41.19 1.09
C ARG A 144 13.01 -41.76 -0.23
N VAL A 145 11.93 -41.10 -0.74
CA VAL A 145 11.39 -41.45 -2.04
C VAL A 145 11.52 -40.22 -2.96
N ILE A 146 12.24 -40.41 -4.08
CA ILE A 146 12.66 -39.34 -4.99
C ILE A 146 11.72 -39.35 -6.21
N ALA A 147 11.22 -38.16 -6.57
CA ALA A 147 10.53 -37.97 -7.84
C ALA A 147 11.50 -38.02 -9.04
N PRO A 148 11.05 -38.35 -10.23
CA PRO A 148 11.90 -38.29 -11.43
C PRO A 148 12.58 -36.92 -11.56
N PRO A 149 13.91 -36.91 -11.86
CA PRO A 149 14.63 -35.66 -12.06
C PRO A 149 14.13 -34.89 -13.27
N VAL A 150 14.02 -33.58 -13.15
CA VAL A 150 13.67 -32.66 -14.22
C VAL A 150 14.85 -31.75 -14.55
N GLN A 151 14.93 -31.34 -15.81
CA GLN A 151 16.01 -30.47 -16.27
C GLN A 151 15.56 -29.02 -16.32
N ALA A 152 16.47 -28.10 -15.97
CA ALA A 152 16.27 -26.66 -16.12
C ALA A 152 17.58 -25.97 -16.48
N THR A 153 17.50 -24.92 -17.27
CA THR A 153 18.64 -24.09 -17.71
C THR A 153 18.38 -22.67 -17.26
N PRO A 154 19.26 -22.05 -16.45
CA PRO A 154 19.12 -20.64 -16.07
C PRO A 154 19.49 -19.74 -17.26
N GLU A 155 18.67 -18.73 -17.53
CA GLU A 155 18.84 -17.77 -18.59
C GLU A 155 18.59 -16.33 -18.08
N PRO A 156 19.31 -15.32 -18.59
CA PRO A 156 19.05 -13.94 -18.18
C PRO A 156 17.74 -13.43 -18.79
N ASN A 157 16.79 -13.06 -17.95
CA ASN A 157 15.49 -12.55 -18.36
C ASN A 157 15.33 -11.06 -18.04
N TRP A 158 15.10 -10.24 -19.07
CA TRP A 158 14.92 -8.79 -18.94
C TRP A 158 13.49 -8.38 -18.62
N ILE A 159 12.49 -9.23 -18.89
CA ILE A 159 11.06 -8.89 -18.79
C ILE A 159 10.33 -9.94 -17.98
N ASN A 160 9.64 -9.51 -16.92
CA ASN A 160 8.72 -10.34 -16.18
C ASN A 160 7.34 -10.37 -16.85
N TRP A 161 7.11 -11.37 -17.67
CA TRP A 161 5.85 -11.55 -18.37
C TRP A 161 4.66 -11.75 -17.42
N ASN A 162 4.89 -12.25 -16.22
CA ASN A 162 3.84 -12.43 -15.21
C ASN A 162 3.30 -11.10 -14.64
N GLN A 163 4.05 -10.01 -14.80
CA GLN A 163 3.66 -8.67 -14.36
C GLN A 163 3.32 -7.72 -15.53
N MET A 164 3.13 -8.25 -16.73
CA MET A 164 2.82 -7.43 -17.90
C MET A 164 1.50 -6.66 -17.74
N ASN A 165 0.51 -7.22 -17.01
CA ASN A 165 -0.72 -6.53 -16.66
C ASN A 165 -0.46 -5.25 -15.85
N ASN A 166 0.47 -5.28 -14.89
CA ASN A 166 0.84 -4.10 -14.10
C ASN A 166 1.50 -3.03 -14.99
N LEU A 167 2.38 -3.45 -15.92
CA LEU A 167 2.97 -2.53 -16.89
C LEU A 167 1.90 -1.89 -17.79
N LEU A 168 0.97 -2.67 -18.31
CA LEU A 168 -0.12 -2.16 -19.14
C LEU A 168 -1.01 -1.18 -18.39
N LEU A 169 -1.36 -1.48 -17.14
CA LEU A 169 -2.13 -0.58 -16.28
C LEU A 169 -1.35 0.72 -15.99
N ALA A 170 -0.07 0.63 -15.68
CA ALA A 170 0.77 1.80 -15.45
C ALA A 170 0.86 2.71 -16.71
N LEU A 171 1.02 2.11 -17.89
CA LEU A 171 1.01 2.84 -19.15
C LEU A 171 -0.36 3.46 -19.47
N LEU A 172 -1.44 2.75 -19.17
CA LEU A 172 -2.80 3.26 -19.35
C LEU A 172 -3.05 4.48 -18.46
N PHE A 173 -2.76 4.36 -17.15
CA PHE A 173 -2.93 5.48 -16.21
C PHE A 173 -2.00 6.65 -16.54
N GLY A 174 -0.73 6.38 -16.85
CA GLY A 174 0.21 7.40 -17.31
C GLY A 174 -0.31 8.13 -18.56
N GLY A 175 -0.83 7.39 -19.53
CA GLY A 175 -1.43 7.93 -20.75
C GLY A 175 -2.66 8.82 -20.46
N ILE A 176 -3.54 8.39 -19.54
CA ILE A 176 -4.71 9.18 -19.12
C ILE A 176 -4.28 10.50 -18.48
N VAL A 177 -3.31 10.48 -17.58
CA VAL A 177 -2.80 11.69 -16.92
C VAL A 177 -2.13 12.62 -17.94
N PHE A 178 -1.30 12.09 -18.83
CA PHE A 178 -0.66 12.86 -19.91
C PHE A 178 -1.67 13.50 -20.85
N TYR A 179 -2.71 12.77 -21.24
CA TYR A 179 -3.80 13.27 -22.05
C TYR A 179 -4.56 14.40 -21.34
N ALA A 180 -4.87 14.22 -20.05
CA ALA A 180 -5.57 15.23 -19.25
C ALA A 180 -4.73 16.51 -19.08
N ILE A 181 -3.43 16.41 -18.81
CA ILE A 181 -2.50 17.55 -18.75
C ILE A 181 -2.43 18.26 -20.11
N SER A 182 -2.30 17.51 -21.21
CA SER A 182 -2.26 18.08 -22.56
C SER A 182 -3.55 18.84 -22.90
N THR A 183 -4.69 18.34 -22.43
CA THR A 183 -6.00 18.98 -22.61
C THR A 183 -6.12 20.24 -21.75
N ALA A 184 -5.64 20.20 -20.50
CA ALA A 184 -5.64 21.35 -19.59
C ALA A 184 -4.78 22.51 -20.09
N ARG A 185 -3.70 22.24 -20.84
CA ARG A 185 -2.89 23.28 -21.50
C ARG A 185 -3.59 23.99 -22.66
N LYS A 186 -4.57 23.32 -23.27
CA LYS A 186 -5.26 23.85 -24.46
C LYS A 186 -6.61 24.48 -24.17
N ARG A 187 -7.25 24.09 -23.07
CA ARG A 187 -8.59 24.50 -22.68
C ARG A 187 -8.67 24.74 -21.20
N GLU A 188 -9.36 25.77 -20.77
CA GLU A 188 -9.71 25.93 -19.36
C GLU A 188 -10.64 24.79 -18.94
N ILE A 189 -10.22 24.04 -17.91
CA ILE A 189 -11.01 22.96 -17.34
C ILE A 189 -11.82 23.54 -16.18
N PHE A 190 -13.12 23.27 -16.17
CA PHE A 190 -13.99 23.63 -15.06
C PHE A 190 -13.57 22.83 -13.81
N LEU A 191 -13.26 23.56 -12.74
CA LEU A 191 -13.06 23.02 -11.41
C LEU A 191 -14.24 23.44 -10.53
N ARG A 192 -14.81 22.46 -9.81
CA ARG A 192 -15.87 22.72 -8.84
C ARG A 192 -15.33 23.63 -7.72
N ARG A 193 -16.09 24.66 -7.38
CA ARG A 193 -15.76 25.52 -6.23
C ARG A 193 -15.85 24.73 -4.94
N ILE A 194 -14.82 24.86 -4.09
CA ILE A 194 -14.70 24.15 -2.83
C ILE A 194 -15.13 25.13 -1.72
N PRO A 195 -16.15 24.79 -0.89
CA PRO A 195 -16.65 25.70 0.15
C PRO A 195 -15.58 26.17 1.13
N GLY A 196 -14.61 25.32 1.48
CA GLY A 196 -13.49 25.68 2.35
C GLY A 196 -12.59 26.81 1.81
N LEU A 197 -12.60 27.09 0.49
CA LEU A 197 -11.86 28.22 -0.06
C LEU A 197 -12.60 29.56 0.13
N ASP A 198 -13.92 29.54 0.22
CA ASP A 198 -14.69 30.74 0.54
C ASP A 198 -14.43 31.16 1.99
N ALA A 199 -14.25 30.19 2.88
CA ALA A 199 -13.87 30.41 4.27
C ALA A 199 -12.49 31.07 4.43
N VAL A 200 -11.56 30.86 3.48
CA VAL A 200 -10.27 31.56 3.50
C VAL A 200 -10.45 33.07 3.35
N ASP A 201 -11.26 33.51 2.37
CA ASP A 201 -11.51 34.95 2.15
C ASP A 201 -12.28 35.55 3.36
N GLU A 202 -13.22 34.82 3.97
CA GLU A 202 -13.94 35.23 5.19
C GLU A 202 -13.00 35.39 6.38
N ALA A 203 -12.12 34.41 6.62
CA ALA A 203 -11.16 34.43 7.72
C ALA A 203 -10.18 35.60 7.59
N ILE A 204 -9.70 35.91 6.38
CA ILE A 204 -8.81 37.04 6.14
C ILE A 204 -9.57 38.35 6.36
N GLY A 205 -10.81 38.50 5.87
CA GLY A 205 -11.63 39.67 6.12
C GLY A 205 -11.82 39.95 7.60
N ARG A 206 -12.17 38.91 8.37
CA ARG A 206 -12.31 39.03 9.83
C ARG A 206 -11.00 39.40 10.55
N ALA A 207 -9.87 38.84 10.10
CA ALA A 207 -8.55 39.20 10.64
C ALA A 207 -8.24 40.69 10.44
N THR A 208 -8.59 41.21 9.27
CA THR A 208 -8.42 42.62 8.92
C THR A 208 -9.30 43.51 9.81
N GLU A 209 -10.60 43.17 9.96
CA GLU A 209 -11.52 43.92 10.81
C GLU A 209 -11.08 43.97 12.28
N LEU A 210 -10.53 42.88 12.80
CA LEU A 210 -10.05 42.76 14.17
C LEU A 210 -8.65 43.33 14.38
N GLY A 211 -7.89 43.64 13.32
CA GLY A 211 -6.50 44.08 13.40
C GLY A 211 -5.58 43.04 14.04
N LYS A 212 -5.89 41.75 13.84
CA LYS A 212 -5.14 40.63 14.41
C LYS A 212 -4.42 39.84 13.34
N PRO A 213 -3.26 39.21 13.66
CA PRO A 213 -2.53 38.43 12.69
C PRO A 213 -3.25 37.16 12.28
N ILE A 214 -2.86 36.62 11.13
CA ILE A 214 -3.19 35.28 10.66
C ILE A 214 -2.00 34.37 10.94
N LEU A 215 -2.25 33.17 11.46
CA LEU A 215 -1.26 32.13 11.66
C LEU A 215 -1.46 31.04 10.61
N TYR A 216 -0.39 30.70 9.89
CA TYR A 216 -0.42 29.70 8.82
C TYR A 216 0.66 28.65 9.05
N MET A 217 0.29 27.37 9.08
CA MET A 217 1.19 26.25 9.29
C MET A 217 1.16 25.31 8.09
N THR A 218 2.35 24.82 7.67
CA THR A 218 2.55 24.00 6.46
C THR A 218 2.62 22.50 6.75
N GLY A 219 2.25 22.09 7.97
CA GLY A 219 2.31 20.70 8.40
C GLY A 219 3.70 20.24 8.88
N ALA A 220 3.83 18.95 9.06
CA ALA A 220 4.99 18.32 9.70
C ALA A 220 6.03 17.75 8.71
N HIS A 221 5.68 17.59 7.44
CA HIS A 221 6.54 17.02 6.41
C HIS A 221 7.39 18.07 5.70
N ASP A 222 8.41 17.61 4.98
CA ASP A 222 9.29 18.42 4.15
C ASP A 222 8.68 18.74 2.77
N MET A 223 9.39 19.51 1.95
CA MET A 223 8.94 19.88 0.61
C MET A 223 8.91 18.73 -0.42
N SER A 224 9.36 17.53 -0.08
CA SER A 224 9.21 16.35 -0.95
C SER A 224 7.80 15.75 -0.89
N ASP A 225 7.04 16.10 0.16
CA ASP A 225 5.68 15.62 0.36
C ASP A 225 4.67 16.45 -0.46
N PRO A 226 3.78 15.81 -1.23
CA PRO A 226 2.76 16.49 -2.02
C PRO A 226 1.83 17.38 -1.19
N SER A 227 1.52 17.02 0.05
CA SER A 227 0.65 17.80 0.94
C SER A 227 1.31 19.11 1.38
N THR A 228 2.62 19.10 1.63
CA THR A 228 3.40 20.29 1.94
C THR A 228 3.51 21.23 0.72
N ILE A 229 3.68 20.66 -0.49
CA ILE A 229 3.65 21.44 -1.73
C ILE A 229 2.28 22.11 -1.91
N ALA A 230 1.18 21.38 -1.70
CA ALA A 230 -0.15 21.93 -1.77
C ALA A 230 -0.37 23.06 -0.74
N ALA A 231 0.08 22.87 0.49
CA ALA A 231 0.05 23.88 1.54
C ALA A 231 0.84 25.15 1.16
N ALA A 232 2.03 25.00 0.55
CA ALA A 232 2.82 26.14 0.10
C ALA A 232 2.14 26.93 -1.03
N VAL A 233 1.46 26.25 -1.96
CA VAL A 233 0.66 26.91 -3.02
C VAL A 233 -0.52 27.68 -2.43
N ILE A 234 -1.23 27.10 -1.46
CA ILE A 234 -2.33 27.77 -0.76
C ILE A 234 -1.80 28.98 0.03
N LEU A 235 -0.62 28.84 0.69
CA LEU A 235 0.05 29.95 1.37
C LEU A 235 0.27 31.15 0.44
N GLY A 236 0.73 30.92 -0.79
CA GLY A 236 0.90 32.00 -1.77
C GLY A 236 -0.37 32.78 -2.02
N ARG A 237 -1.53 32.11 -2.08
CA ARG A 237 -2.83 32.76 -2.23
C ARG A 237 -3.24 33.51 -0.97
N VAL A 238 -3.09 32.90 0.20
CA VAL A 238 -3.35 33.57 1.49
C VAL A 238 -2.47 34.81 1.64
N ALA A 239 -1.15 34.69 1.38
CA ALA A 239 -0.21 35.80 1.44
C ALA A 239 -0.56 36.95 0.50
N LYS A 240 -1.01 36.64 -0.73
CA LYS A 240 -1.47 37.67 -1.68
C LYS A 240 -2.69 38.44 -1.17
N ARG A 241 -3.62 37.74 -0.52
CA ARG A 241 -4.80 38.36 0.09
C ARG A 241 -4.45 39.15 1.34
N THR A 242 -3.62 38.61 2.23
CA THR A 242 -3.17 39.31 3.45
C THR A 242 -2.42 40.59 3.09
N ALA A 243 -1.58 40.56 2.05
CA ALA A 243 -0.92 41.76 1.52
C ALA A 243 -1.93 42.80 1.02
N ALA A 244 -2.95 42.39 0.28
CA ALA A 244 -3.98 43.29 -0.23
C ALA A 244 -4.75 44.00 0.91
N TYR A 245 -5.03 43.29 1.99
CA TYR A 245 -5.74 43.79 3.17
C TYR A 245 -4.85 44.37 4.28
N GLU A 246 -3.52 44.39 4.09
CA GLU A 246 -2.52 44.90 5.05
C GLU A 246 -2.56 44.19 6.40
N THR A 247 -2.89 42.89 6.37
CA THR A 247 -2.99 42.06 7.60
C THR A 247 -1.66 41.36 7.85
N ASP A 248 -1.22 41.28 9.11
CA ASP A 248 0.01 40.56 9.48
C ASP A 248 -0.18 39.03 9.30
N LEU A 249 0.81 38.39 8.66
CA LEU A 249 0.89 36.96 8.45
C LEU A 249 2.06 36.37 9.23
N LEU A 250 1.84 35.29 9.96
CA LEU A 250 2.85 34.56 10.74
C LEU A 250 2.89 33.12 10.24
N VAL A 251 4.06 32.67 9.79
CA VAL A 251 4.25 31.33 9.24
C VAL A 251 5.40 30.63 9.98
N PRO A 252 5.11 29.94 11.09
CA PRO A 252 6.11 29.13 11.80
C PRO A 252 6.40 27.85 11.02
N HIS A 253 7.67 27.52 10.88
CA HIS A 253 8.12 26.33 10.16
C HIS A 253 8.85 25.36 11.09
N ARG A 254 8.64 24.08 10.84
CA ARG A 254 9.33 22.96 11.45
C ARG A 254 10.56 22.54 10.65
N GLU A 255 10.56 22.80 9.34
CA GLU A 255 11.59 22.36 8.40
C GLU A 255 12.25 23.59 7.73
N PRO A 256 13.60 23.74 7.82
CA PRO A 256 14.30 24.91 7.26
C PRO A 256 14.17 25.07 5.74
N ILE A 257 14.14 23.95 4.99
CA ILE A 257 13.99 23.99 3.53
C ILE A 257 12.60 24.48 3.16
N THR A 258 11.56 23.97 3.83
CA THR A 258 10.17 24.43 3.66
C THR A 258 10.05 25.91 3.98
N MET A 259 10.72 26.39 5.04
CA MET A 259 10.76 27.82 5.36
C MET A 259 11.33 28.65 4.21
N ALA A 260 12.49 28.27 3.66
CA ALA A 260 13.13 29.04 2.59
C ALA A 260 12.24 29.12 1.34
N VAL A 261 11.58 28.04 0.97
CA VAL A 261 10.63 28.01 -0.16
C VAL A 261 9.41 28.87 0.14
N CYS A 262 8.83 28.77 1.34
CA CYS A 262 7.68 29.57 1.75
C CYS A 262 7.99 31.06 1.88
N GLN A 263 9.21 31.44 2.27
CA GLN A 263 9.68 32.83 2.26
C GLN A 263 9.63 33.41 0.84
N GLU A 264 10.15 32.68 -0.16
CA GLU A 264 10.15 33.15 -1.55
C GLU A 264 8.73 33.22 -2.10
N ILE A 265 7.89 32.23 -1.84
CA ILE A 265 6.46 32.22 -2.23
C ILE A 265 5.73 33.41 -1.63
N THR A 266 5.92 33.68 -0.34
CA THR A 266 5.31 34.81 0.35
C THR A 266 5.77 36.13 -0.24
N LYS A 267 7.07 36.30 -0.44
CA LYS A 267 7.67 37.48 -1.07
C LYS A 267 7.11 37.74 -2.47
N GLN A 268 7.04 36.71 -3.30
CA GLN A 268 6.44 36.79 -4.63
C GLN A 268 4.97 37.19 -4.57
N ALA A 269 4.21 36.65 -3.62
CA ALA A 269 2.80 36.98 -3.42
C ALA A 269 2.58 38.47 -3.06
N TYR A 270 3.46 39.06 -2.23
CA TYR A 270 3.43 40.48 -1.88
C TYR A 270 3.80 41.36 -3.07
N LEU A 271 4.77 40.95 -3.90
CA LEU A 271 5.12 41.63 -5.15
C LEU A 271 3.92 41.62 -6.11
N GLU A 272 3.27 40.47 -6.29
CA GLU A 272 2.07 40.35 -7.15
C GLU A 272 0.86 41.15 -6.63
N ALA A 273 0.76 41.35 -5.32
CA ALA A 273 -0.26 42.19 -4.72
C ALA A 273 0.04 43.71 -4.89
N GLY A 274 1.22 44.08 -5.44
CA GLY A 274 1.66 45.48 -5.58
C GLY A 274 2.06 46.15 -4.28
N LYS A 275 2.37 45.36 -3.22
CA LYS A 275 2.72 45.84 -1.89
C LYS A 275 4.01 45.23 -1.35
N PRO A 276 5.14 45.31 -2.07
CA PRO A 276 6.40 44.71 -1.64
C PRO A 276 6.93 45.28 -0.32
N ASP A 277 6.62 46.55 -0.04
CA ASP A 277 7.09 47.23 1.17
C ASP A 277 6.48 46.68 2.47
N LEU A 278 5.36 45.95 2.37
CA LEU A 278 4.72 45.32 3.51
C LEU A 278 5.27 43.92 3.82
N TYR A 279 6.11 43.37 2.94
CA TYR A 279 6.74 42.09 3.18
C TYR A 279 7.77 42.20 4.33
N LYS A 280 7.61 41.32 5.32
CA LYS A 280 8.51 41.17 6.43
C LYS A 280 9.16 39.78 6.33
N GLU A 281 10.49 39.73 6.27
CA GLU A 281 11.21 38.44 6.20
C GLU A 281 10.93 37.59 7.44
N ASP A 282 10.80 38.23 8.61
CA ASP A 282 10.47 37.60 9.90
C ASP A 282 9.03 36.99 9.95
N SER A 283 8.20 37.20 8.93
CA SER A 283 6.88 36.57 8.86
C SER A 283 6.96 35.04 8.72
N ASN A 284 7.99 34.55 8.04
CA ASN A 284 8.31 33.14 7.92
C ASN A 284 9.55 32.83 8.76
N PHE A 285 9.40 32.02 9.79
CA PHE A 285 10.49 31.75 10.73
C PHE A 285 10.54 30.27 11.11
N PHE A 286 11.77 29.79 11.30
CA PHE A 286 12.03 28.45 11.79
C PHE A 286 11.94 28.41 13.32
N ILE A 287 11.32 27.36 13.86
CA ILE A 287 11.25 27.14 15.31
C ILE A 287 12.19 26.00 15.70
N THR A 288 11.84 24.78 15.33
CA THR A 288 12.58 23.54 15.62
C THR A 288 12.04 22.40 14.78
N SER A 289 12.88 21.40 14.50
CA SER A 289 12.47 20.17 13.82
C SER A 289 11.79 19.16 14.76
N ASP A 290 11.93 19.33 16.08
CA ASP A 290 11.26 18.45 17.06
C ASP A 290 9.77 18.73 17.12
N GLN A 291 8.97 17.69 16.99
CA GLN A 291 7.52 17.76 16.86
C GLN A 291 6.82 18.44 18.05
N PHE A 292 7.14 18.01 19.27
CA PHE A 292 6.44 18.51 20.44
C PHE A 292 6.93 19.89 20.88
N SER A 293 8.23 20.15 20.70
CA SER A 293 8.80 21.48 20.95
C SER A 293 8.24 22.52 19.98
N TYR A 294 8.05 22.15 18.71
CA TYR A 294 7.38 22.98 17.72
C TYR A 294 5.94 23.28 18.13
N THR A 295 5.17 22.25 18.49
CA THR A 295 3.79 22.39 18.93
C THR A 295 3.67 23.35 20.13
N ALA A 296 4.47 23.12 21.18
CA ALA A 296 4.47 23.98 22.37
C ALA A 296 4.82 25.44 22.04
N ALA A 297 5.77 25.67 21.12
CA ALA A 297 6.13 27.02 20.71
C ALA A 297 5.01 27.71 19.93
N VAL A 298 4.35 26.97 19.01
CA VAL A 298 3.20 27.48 18.24
C VAL A 298 2.00 27.77 19.14
N ASP A 299 1.69 26.88 20.09
CA ASP A 299 0.67 27.11 21.12
C ASP A 299 0.96 28.38 21.92
N GLY A 300 2.22 28.58 22.31
CA GLY A 300 2.67 29.81 22.95
C GLY A 300 2.48 31.07 22.08
N ILE A 301 2.66 30.97 20.78
CA ILE A 301 2.40 32.07 19.82
C ILE A 301 0.89 32.33 19.76
N MET A 302 0.05 31.31 19.64
CA MET A 302 -1.41 31.44 19.61
C MET A 302 -1.94 32.16 20.85
N LEU A 303 -1.51 31.74 22.03
CA LEU A 303 -1.95 32.34 23.29
C LEU A 303 -1.51 33.81 23.46
N ARG A 304 -0.28 34.15 23.01
CA ARG A 304 0.27 35.51 23.13
C ARG A 304 -0.26 36.47 22.07
N LYS A 305 -0.28 36.00 20.80
CA LYS A 305 -0.65 36.87 19.65
C LYS A 305 -2.15 36.88 19.39
N LYS A 306 -2.89 35.83 19.85
CA LYS A 306 -4.33 35.65 19.64
C LYS A 306 -4.75 35.90 18.22
N PRO A 307 -4.25 35.12 17.24
CA PRO A 307 -4.55 35.32 15.85
C PRO A 307 -6.07 35.29 15.62
N ALA A 308 -6.54 35.97 14.59
CA ALA A 308 -7.95 35.95 14.22
C ALA A 308 -8.31 34.68 13.44
N ALA A 309 -7.34 34.11 12.71
CA ALA A 309 -7.50 32.89 11.95
C ALA A 309 -6.23 32.02 12.05
N ASN A 310 -6.43 30.71 12.14
CA ASN A 310 -5.40 29.68 12.10
C ASN A 310 -5.63 28.78 10.91
N PHE A 311 -4.60 28.60 10.09
CA PHE A 311 -4.59 27.70 8.97
C PHE A 311 -3.67 26.50 9.25
N TYR A 312 -4.22 25.30 9.21
CA TYR A 312 -3.51 24.03 9.40
C TYR A 312 -3.50 23.28 8.06
N MET A 313 -2.51 23.55 7.21
CA MET A 313 -2.44 22.97 5.87
C MET A 313 -1.27 22.01 5.73
N GLY A 314 -1.49 20.82 5.17
CA GLY A 314 -0.46 19.80 4.96
C GLY A 314 -0.65 18.55 5.80
N HIS A 315 0.39 17.75 5.93
CA HIS A 315 0.34 16.51 6.70
C HIS A 315 0.62 16.75 8.19
N TYR A 316 -0.15 16.10 9.06
CA TYR A 316 -0.05 16.22 10.51
C TYR A 316 -0.01 14.85 11.17
N PHE A 317 0.57 14.81 12.38
CA PHE A 317 0.57 13.66 13.28
C PHE A 317 -0.18 14.01 14.59
N ALA A 318 0.29 13.46 15.71
CA ALA A 318 -0.35 13.64 17.01
C ALA A 318 -0.47 15.11 17.49
N GLU A 319 0.32 16.02 16.94
CA GLU A 319 0.26 17.46 17.23
C GLU A 319 -1.03 18.14 16.78
N ALA A 320 -1.76 17.55 15.83
CA ALA A 320 -2.98 18.14 15.27
C ALA A 320 -3.98 18.53 16.36
N LEU A 321 -4.25 17.63 17.31
CA LEU A 321 -5.22 17.86 18.38
C LEU A 321 -4.76 19.00 19.31
N LEU A 322 -3.49 19.00 19.71
CA LEU A 322 -2.96 20.02 20.63
C LEU A 322 -3.05 21.43 20.03
N LEU A 323 -2.61 21.57 18.77
CA LEU A 323 -2.65 22.83 18.04
C LEU A 323 -4.08 23.35 17.86
N THR A 324 -5.02 22.46 17.50
CA THR A 324 -6.40 22.88 17.23
C THR A 324 -7.20 23.16 18.50
N GLU A 325 -6.96 22.44 19.60
CA GLU A 325 -7.55 22.76 20.90
C GLU A 325 -7.08 24.12 21.43
N THR A 326 -5.75 24.39 21.34
CA THR A 326 -5.20 25.69 21.72
C THR A 326 -5.78 26.79 20.84
N GLY A 327 -5.85 26.59 19.52
CA GLY A 327 -6.45 27.53 18.58
C GLY A 327 -7.91 27.83 18.90
N ALA A 328 -8.72 26.81 19.18
CA ALA A 328 -10.12 26.96 19.58
C ALA A 328 -10.28 27.81 20.86
N SER A 329 -9.38 27.61 21.83
CA SER A 329 -9.40 28.38 23.09
C SER A 329 -9.15 29.89 22.90
N THR A 330 -8.48 30.26 21.82
CA THR A 330 -8.20 31.68 21.47
C THR A 330 -9.35 32.38 20.77
N GLY A 331 -10.37 31.62 20.32
CA GLY A 331 -11.51 32.13 19.56
C GLY A 331 -11.17 32.50 18.11
N ALA A 332 -10.09 31.97 17.58
CA ALA A 332 -9.70 32.13 16.16
C ALA A 332 -10.58 31.28 15.27
N ILE A 333 -10.85 31.73 14.02
CA ILE A 333 -11.40 30.87 12.99
C ILE A 333 -10.34 29.84 12.62
N GLN A 334 -10.72 28.57 12.59
CA GLN A 334 -9.81 27.47 12.31
C GLN A 334 -10.14 26.81 10.98
N ILE A 335 -9.18 26.80 10.07
CA ILE A 335 -9.29 26.19 8.75
C ILE A 335 -8.19 25.13 8.61
N ALA A 336 -8.59 23.88 8.44
CA ALA A 336 -7.66 22.77 8.25
C ALA A 336 -7.74 22.21 6.83
N GLY A 337 -6.63 21.66 6.34
CA GLY A 337 -6.56 20.88 5.11
C GLY A 337 -5.47 19.83 5.24
N THR A 338 -5.85 18.55 5.31
CA THR A 338 -4.91 17.45 5.48
C THR A 338 -5.32 16.22 4.69
N ASP A 339 -4.32 15.46 4.24
CA ASP A 339 -4.46 14.13 3.65
C ASP A 339 -4.24 13.00 4.66
N ALA A 340 -3.88 13.33 5.91
CA ALA A 340 -3.67 12.38 6.98
C ALA A 340 -5.00 11.84 7.54
N ASP A 341 -5.47 10.71 7.03
CA ASP A 341 -6.75 10.08 7.40
C ASP A 341 -6.92 9.90 8.92
N HIS A 342 -5.82 9.54 9.60
CA HIS A 342 -5.81 9.29 11.04
C HIS A 342 -5.94 10.57 11.88
N GLN A 343 -5.71 11.76 11.30
CA GLN A 343 -5.85 13.06 11.98
C GLN A 343 -7.14 13.81 11.62
N LEU A 344 -7.80 13.42 10.53
CA LEU A 344 -9.05 14.04 10.08
C LEU A 344 -10.12 14.16 11.17
N PRO A 345 -10.37 13.14 12.03
CA PRO A 345 -11.39 13.28 13.08
C PRO A 345 -11.13 14.44 14.03
N PHE A 346 -9.86 14.73 14.34
CA PHE A 346 -9.51 15.85 15.21
C PHE A 346 -9.77 17.20 14.54
N PHE A 347 -9.40 17.35 13.28
CA PHE A 347 -9.67 18.58 12.53
C PHE A 347 -11.16 18.82 12.30
N VAL A 348 -11.92 17.77 11.96
CA VAL A 348 -13.38 17.87 11.74
C VAL A 348 -14.12 18.28 13.01
N THR A 349 -13.63 17.88 14.19
CA THR A 349 -14.29 18.21 15.46
C THR A 349 -13.88 19.56 16.03
N THR A 350 -12.70 20.08 15.69
CA THR A 350 -12.14 21.29 16.32
C THR A 350 -12.03 22.49 15.38
N CYS A 351 -12.06 22.27 14.06
CA CYS A 351 -11.96 23.34 13.07
C CYS A 351 -13.30 23.72 12.49
N ASP A 352 -13.48 25.01 12.15
CA ASP A 352 -14.69 25.53 11.53
C ASP A 352 -14.87 25.02 10.11
N TYR A 353 -13.75 24.85 9.38
CA TYR A 353 -13.72 24.35 8.01
C TYR A 353 -12.58 23.34 7.84
N THR A 354 -12.87 22.24 7.14
CA THR A 354 -11.87 21.18 6.90
C THR A 354 -11.90 20.75 5.45
N LEU A 355 -10.74 20.83 4.78
CA LEU A 355 -10.48 20.25 3.46
C LEU A 355 -10.00 18.81 3.67
N ILE A 356 -10.77 17.84 3.21
CA ILE A 356 -10.56 16.43 3.52
C ILE A 356 -9.78 15.74 2.40
N GLY A 357 -8.59 15.21 2.74
CA GLY A 357 -7.82 14.36 1.85
C GLY A 357 -7.50 15.04 0.51
N GLU A 358 -8.10 14.55 -0.58
CA GLU A 358 -7.87 15.10 -1.92
C GLU A 358 -8.36 16.54 -2.14
N GLU A 359 -9.25 17.05 -1.27
CA GLU A 359 -9.72 18.42 -1.37
C GLU A 359 -8.58 19.43 -1.13
N LEU A 360 -7.56 19.07 -0.34
CA LEU A 360 -6.35 19.88 -0.17
C LEU A 360 -5.65 20.10 -1.51
N TYR A 361 -5.48 19.03 -2.30
CA TYR A 361 -4.84 19.10 -3.62
C TYR A 361 -5.74 19.82 -4.64
N ALA A 362 -7.04 19.57 -4.58
CA ALA A 362 -8.00 20.25 -5.41
C ALA A 362 -8.04 21.77 -5.13
N ALA A 363 -7.94 22.17 -3.86
CA ALA A 363 -7.85 23.55 -3.44
C ALA A 363 -6.59 24.22 -3.98
N SER A 364 -5.42 23.56 -3.90
CA SER A 364 -4.17 24.10 -4.44
C SER A 364 -4.25 24.30 -5.96
N ALA A 365 -4.79 23.32 -6.69
CA ALA A 365 -4.95 23.41 -8.15
C ALA A 365 -6.00 24.47 -8.57
N TYR A 366 -7.08 24.61 -7.79
CA TYR A 366 -8.09 25.67 -8.02
C TYR A 366 -7.49 27.07 -7.86
N LEU A 367 -6.62 27.25 -6.88
CA LEU A 367 -5.98 28.53 -6.58
C LEU A 367 -4.84 28.86 -7.53
N SER A 368 -3.99 27.88 -7.87
CA SER A 368 -2.85 28.09 -8.78
C SER A 368 -3.29 28.22 -10.24
N ARG A 369 -4.35 27.50 -10.63
CA ARG A 369 -4.79 27.32 -12.02
C ARG A 369 -3.69 26.82 -12.95
N GLU A 370 -2.66 26.19 -12.40
CA GLU A 370 -1.59 25.61 -13.21
C GLU A 370 -2.11 24.45 -14.05
N PRO A 371 -1.89 24.43 -15.38
CA PRO A 371 -2.40 23.39 -16.27
C PRO A 371 -1.95 21.98 -15.88
N VAL A 372 -0.75 21.85 -15.30
CA VAL A 372 -0.22 20.55 -14.85
C VAL A 372 -1.03 20.02 -13.66
N GLN A 373 -1.25 20.85 -12.64
CA GLN A 373 -2.00 20.46 -11.45
C GLN A 373 -3.47 20.17 -11.78
N VAL A 374 -4.11 21.06 -12.53
CA VAL A 374 -5.50 20.88 -12.97
C VAL A 374 -5.66 19.63 -13.84
N GLY A 375 -4.70 19.39 -14.74
CA GLY A 375 -4.68 18.22 -15.62
C GLY A 375 -4.49 16.93 -14.83
N THR A 376 -3.62 16.92 -13.82
CA THR A 376 -3.40 15.75 -12.94
C THR A 376 -4.66 15.39 -12.17
N LEU A 377 -5.36 16.35 -11.57
CA LEU A 377 -6.65 16.12 -10.91
C LEU A 377 -7.68 15.54 -11.86
N ARG A 378 -7.80 16.11 -13.07
CA ARG A 378 -8.72 15.57 -14.08
C ARG A 378 -8.36 14.16 -14.50
N GLY A 379 -7.06 13.85 -14.61
CA GLY A 379 -6.55 12.50 -14.88
C GLY A 379 -6.92 11.51 -13.77
N GLN A 380 -6.82 11.94 -12.51
CA GLN A 380 -7.24 11.13 -11.35
C GLN A 380 -8.76 10.87 -11.37
N ASP A 381 -9.59 11.86 -11.69
CA ASP A 381 -11.05 11.68 -11.81
C ASP A 381 -11.42 10.65 -12.88
N ILE A 382 -10.77 10.72 -14.05
CA ILE A 382 -10.97 9.75 -15.14
C ILE A 382 -10.49 8.37 -14.67
N GLY A 383 -9.34 8.28 -14.01
CA GLY A 383 -8.80 7.04 -13.45
C GLY A 383 -9.74 6.41 -12.42
N LYS A 384 -10.29 7.19 -11.49
CA LYS A 384 -11.31 6.74 -10.52
C LYS A 384 -12.57 6.23 -11.21
N ALA A 385 -13.08 6.95 -12.20
CA ALA A 385 -14.25 6.54 -12.98
C ALA A 385 -14.00 5.21 -13.70
N LEU A 386 -12.80 5.01 -14.27
CA LEU A 386 -12.41 3.75 -14.91
C LEU A 386 -12.35 2.61 -13.90
N ILE A 387 -11.72 2.80 -12.73
CA ILE A 387 -11.64 1.79 -11.68
C ILE A 387 -13.05 1.41 -11.20
N LEU A 388 -13.91 2.39 -10.93
CA LEU A 388 -15.30 2.13 -10.54
C LEU A 388 -16.08 1.37 -11.62
N GLY A 389 -15.86 1.70 -12.90
CA GLY A 389 -16.41 0.97 -14.02
C GLY A 389 -15.96 -0.49 -14.06
N VAL A 390 -14.67 -0.73 -13.89
CA VAL A 390 -14.07 -2.08 -13.85
C VAL A 390 -14.62 -2.89 -12.67
N ILE A 391 -14.71 -2.29 -11.48
CA ILE A 391 -15.30 -2.94 -10.30
C ILE A 391 -16.77 -3.27 -10.54
N GLY A 392 -17.56 -2.34 -11.07
CA GLY A 392 -18.98 -2.54 -11.37
C GLY A 392 -19.20 -3.67 -12.38
N VAL A 393 -18.49 -3.62 -13.52
CA VAL A 393 -18.54 -4.68 -14.54
C VAL A 393 -18.07 -6.01 -13.97
N GLY A 394 -16.95 -6.03 -13.24
CA GLY A 394 -16.42 -7.25 -12.63
C GLY A 394 -17.40 -7.88 -11.64
N THR A 395 -18.07 -7.06 -10.81
CA THR A 395 -19.09 -7.55 -9.87
C THR A 395 -20.27 -8.17 -10.60
N VAL A 396 -20.77 -7.51 -11.65
CA VAL A 396 -21.88 -8.05 -12.47
C VAL A 396 -21.46 -9.36 -13.14
N LEU A 397 -20.27 -9.40 -13.76
CA LEU A 397 -19.74 -10.59 -14.42
C LEU A 397 -19.56 -11.75 -13.43
N ALA A 398 -19.00 -11.49 -12.24
CA ALA A 398 -18.83 -12.51 -11.21
C ALA A 398 -20.17 -13.05 -10.72
N THR A 399 -21.16 -12.17 -10.49
CA THR A 399 -22.51 -12.58 -10.06
C THR A 399 -23.20 -13.44 -11.12
N LEU A 400 -23.16 -13.01 -12.39
CA LEU A 400 -23.71 -13.78 -13.51
C LEU A 400 -22.99 -15.13 -13.67
N GLY A 401 -21.67 -15.17 -13.47
CA GLY A 401 -20.89 -16.40 -13.51
C GLY A 401 -21.33 -17.43 -12.48
N VAL A 402 -21.62 -16.97 -11.25
CA VAL A 402 -22.16 -17.84 -10.20
C VAL A 402 -23.59 -18.31 -10.53
N MET A 403 -24.43 -17.38 -11.02
CA MET A 403 -25.84 -17.73 -11.35
C MET A 403 -25.97 -18.67 -12.54
N LEU A 404 -25.10 -18.59 -13.52
CA LEU A 404 -25.13 -19.37 -14.77
C LEU A 404 -24.17 -20.56 -14.76
N ASP A 405 -23.48 -20.82 -13.66
CA ASP A 405 -22.41 -21.84 -13.53
C ASP A 405 -21.38 -21.77 -14.68
N ALA A 406 -21.05 -20.55 -15.09
CA ALA A 406 -20.19 -20.29 -16.25
C ALA A 406 -18.74 -20.05 -15.83
N GLN A 407 -17.76 -20.51 -16.63
CA GLN A 407 -16.34 -20.39 -16.36
C GLN A 407 -15.72 -19.08 -16.89
N TRP A 408 -16.38 -18.41 -17.85
CA TRP A 408 -15.83 -17.20 -18.51
C TRP A 408 -15.60 -15.99 -17.60
N PRO A 409 -16.33 -15.76 -16.48
CA PRO A 409 -16.00 -14.64 -15.58
C PRO A 409 -14.69 -14.81 -14.82
N LYS A 410 -14.24 -16.07 -14.64
CA LYS A 410 -12.93 -16.34 -14.01
C LYS A 410 -11.79 -15.73 -14.82
N LEU A 411 -11.88 -15.74 -16.13
CA LEU A 411 -10.88 -15.18 -17.04
C LEU A 411 -10.68 -13.66 -16.83
N PHE A 412 -11.79 -12.95 -16.57
CA PHE A 412 -11.74 -11.52 -16.25
C PHE A 412 -11.13 -11.26 -14.87
N LEU A 413 -11.51 -12.04 -13.86
CA LEU A 413 -10.98 -11.93 -12.51
C LEU A 413 -9.49 -12.28 -12.45
N ASP A 414 -9.08 -13.29 -13.21
CA ASP A 414 -7.68 -13.74 -13.27
C ASP A 414 -6.75 -12.68 -13.88
N PHE A 415 -7.26 -11.77 -14.72
CA PHE A 415 -6.47 -10.65 -15.23
C PHE A 415 -6.01 -9.70 -14.12
N PHE A 416 -6.82 -9.51 -13.06
CA PHE A 416 -6.53 -8.61 -11.93
C PHE A 416 -5.88 -9.30 -10.73
N ARG A 417 -5.74 -10.63 -10.77
CA ARG A 417 -5.20 -11.39 -9.66
C ARG A 417 -3.68 -11.32 -9.67
N ASP A 418 -3.10 -10.74 -8.63
CA ASP A 418 -1.64 -10.70 -8.46
C ASP A 418 -1.06 -12.10 -8.25
N VAL A 419 -0.04 -12.42 -9.02
CA VAL A 419 0.78 -13.62 -8.83
C VAL A 419 1.93 -13.22 -7.92
N LYS A 420 1.80 -13.56 -6.65
CA LYS A 420 2.92 -13.44 -5.70
C LYS A 420 3.90 -14.58 -5.86
#